data_94a93a4e87f9c0abcd18839ad2e49aeb
#
_entry.id   94a93a4e87f9c0abcd18839ad2e49aeb
#
_cell.length_a   1.000
_cell.length_b   1.000
_cell.length_c   1.000
_cell.angle_alpha   90.00
_cell.angle_beta   90.00
_cell.angle_gamma   90.00
#
_symmetry.space_group_name_H-M   'P 1'
#
loop_
_entity.id
_entity.type
_entity.pdbx_description
1 polymer ?
#
loop_
_entity_poly.entity_id
_entity_poly.type
_entity_poly.pdbx_seq_one_letter_code
_entity_poly.pdbx_strand_id
1 'polypeptide(L)'
;MNANLDTLATTRYVRIDDALKDHPAWAPERPAIGIPPKLTDAELITLAIIQALLVFTSAAQFLRHARAHLRPWFPYLPQRSGYNKRLRNPVVLMQHLMAVFRRDCETYHDDLWLVDSTPVECGRSRETAKRSDLAGWASYGYCASRSRFFGGLRLHLICTPSGLPIAAALTGDQGDERAAAIAMLDTDPAMYRPGQKLKADKGYRSAAFEAELNAQGITLIRPTRKGKKQRPGRRFLQPFRQIIESVNQTLKAQLDLERHGGRKAEGVCARVLQRLLTLTTAIWHNGTTSQPGPARHLTPYDHQPRSTPLGTTHPGSRPPARAATTLLRMAVCRLGGVATHRTSPGTKPRPAASTDPRGPL
;
A
#
# COMPACT_ATOMS: atom_id res chain seq x y z
N MET A 1 17.39 -19.40 -13.54
CA MET A 1 16.21 -18.82 -12.87
C MET A 1 15.06 -19.80 -13.03
N ASN A 2 14.07 -19.78 -12.17
CA ASN A 2 12.88 -20.64 -12.30
C ASN A 2 12.03 -20.11 -13.48
N ALA A 3 11.57 -20.99 -14.38
CA ALA A 3 10.75 -20.63 -15.56
C ALA A 3 9.52 -19.76 -15.20
N ASN A 4 8.96 -19.98 -14.01
CA ASN A 4 7.85 -19.17 -13.48
C ASN A 4 8.24 -17.70 -13.23
N LEU A 5 9.45 -17.44 -12.73
CA LEU A 5 9.93 -16.08 -12.48
C LEU A 5 10.21 -15.34 -13.78
N ASP A 6 10.72 -16.02 -14.79
CA ASP A 6 11.02 -15.45 -16.10
C ASP A 6 9.74 -15.03 -16.82
N THR A 7 8.76 -15.93 -16.86
CA THR A 7 7.45 -15.66 -17.45
C THR A 7 6.74 -14.50 -16.75
N LEU A 8 6.73 -14.51 -15.40
CA LEU A 8 6.16 -13.44 -14.60
C LEU A 8 6.85 -12.10 -14.86
N ALA A 9 8.18 -12.08 -14.84
CA ALA A 9 8.97 -10.86 -15.05
C ALA A 9 8.72 -10.26 -16.44
N THR A 10 8.77 -11.11 -17.47
CA THR A 10 8.53 -10.67 -18.87
C THR A 10 7.11 -10.13 -19.03
N THR A 11 6.09 -10.85 -18.56
CA THR A 11 4.70 -10.41 -18.70
C THR A 11 4.45 -9.11 -17.96
N ARG A 12 5.02 -8.93 -16.76
CA ARG A 12 4.85 -7.68 -16.01
C ARG A 12 5.62 -6.52 -16.61
N TYR A 13 6.80 -6.77 -17.15
CA TYR A 13 7.54 -5.75 -17.90
C TYR A 13 6.69 -5.23 -19.08
N VAL A 14 6.18 -6.12 -19.92
CA VAL A 14 5.33 -5.74 -21.07
C VAL A 14 4.11 -4.97 -20.60
N ARG A 15 3.41 -5.47 -19.57
CA ARG A 15 2.19 -4.81 -19.05
C ARG A 15 2.46 -3.41 -18.48
N ILE A 16 3.62 -3.18 -17.86
CA ILE A 16 4.03 -1.87 -17.37
C ILE A 16 4.41 -0.95 -18.52
N ASP A 17 5.14 -1.47 -19.49
CA ASP A 17 5.59 -0.72 -20.67
C ASP A 17 4.40 -0.25 -21.51
N ASP A 18 3.42 -1.12 -21.76
CA ASP A 18 2.17 -0.80 -22.43
C ASP A 18 1.37 0.26 -21.66
N ALA A 19 1.22 0.11 -20.34
CA ALA A 19 0.54 1.10 -19.50
C ALA A 19 1.23 2.48 -19.56
N LEU A 20 2.55 2.53 -19.67
CA LEU A 20 3.31 3.79 -19.82
C LEU A 20 3.21 4.38 -21.22
N LYS A 21 3.04 3.56 -22.26
CA LYS A 21 2.77 4.03 -23.63
C LYS A 21 1.36 4.61 -23.73
N ASP A 22 0.36 3.94 -23.14
CA ASP A 22 -1.03 4.39 -23.11
C ASP A 22 -1.20 5.66 -22.26
N HIS A 23 -0.41 5.79 -21.19
CA HIS A 23 -0.50 6.88 -20.23
C HIS A 23 0.89 7.46 -19.90
N PRO A 24 1.54 8.19 -20.82
CA PRO A 24 2.89 8.75 -20.61
C PRO A 24 2.98 9.68 -19.38
N ALA A 25 1.88 10.34 -19.00
CA ALA A 25 1.80 11.22 -17.85
C ALA A 25 1.97 10.49 -16.49
N TRP A 26 1.89 9.16 -16.46
CA TRP A 26 2.16 8.38 -15.24
C TRP A 26 3.66 8.22 -14.95
N ALA A 27 4.50 8.44 -15.95
CA ALA A 27 5.94 8.41 -15.77
C ALA A 27 6.38 9.48 -14.75
N PRO A 28 7.35 9.18 -13.88
CA PRO A 28 7.89 10.17 -12.95
C PRO A 28 8.46 11.38 -13.71
N GLU A 29 8.15 12.59 -13.21
CA GLU A 29 8.71 13.82 -13.73
C GLU A 29 10.24 13.77 -13.72
N ARG A 30 10.84 14.27 -14.79
CA ARG A 30 12.28 14.32 -14.99
C ARG A 30 12.71 15.73 -15.32
N PRO A 31 13.89 16.16 -14.84
CA PRO A 31 14.47 17.42 -15.29
C PRO A 31 14.60 17.43 -16.82
N ALA A 32 14.27 18.55 -17.43
CA ALA A 32 14.41 18.74 -18.87
C ALA A 32 15.88 18.62 -19.34
N ILE A 33 16.83 18.95 -18.45
CA ILE A 33 18.27 18.89 -18.69
C ILE A 33 18.86 17.73 -17.91
N GLY A 34 19.62 16.85 -18.56
CA GLY A 34 20.32 15.74 -17.93
C GLY A 34 20.40 14.51 -18.82
N ILE A 35 21.20 13.53 -18.41
CA ILE A 35 21.35 12.26 -19.12
C ILE A 35 20.13 11.40 -18.82
N PRO A 36 19.37 10.89 -19.81
CA PRO A 36 18.26 9.99 -19.60
C PRO A 36 18.74 8.72 -18.90
N PRO A 37 17.94 8.17 -17.97
CA PRO A 37 18.33 6.96 -17.26
C PRO A 37 18.38 5.76 -18.22
N LYS A 38 19.47 5.01 -18.18
CA LYS A 38 19.65 3.79 -18.99
C LYS A 38 18.67 2.66 -18.63
N LEU A 39 18.22 2.60 -17.37
CA LEU A 39 17.16 1.69 -16.92
C LEU A 39 15.83 2.40 -17.09
N THR A 40 14.89 1.86 -17.84
CA THR A 40 13.54 2.43 -18.00
C THR A 40 12.73 2.35 -16.71
N ASP A 41 11.56 3.00 -16.63
CA ASP A 41 10.71 2.90 -15.46
C ASP A 41 9.99 1.54 -15.42
N ALA A 42 9.67 0.96 -16.57
CA ALA A 42 9.15 -0.40 -16.66
C ALA A 42 10.15 -1.42 -16.12
N GLU A 43 11.41 -1.34 -16.55
CA GLU A 43 12.49 -2.19 -16.02
C GLU A 43 12.70 -1.99 -14.52
N LEU A 44 12.66 -0.73 -14.05
CA LEU A 44 12.84 -0.41 -12.62
C LEU A 44 11.75 -1.04 -11.75
N ILE A 45 10.48 -0.93 -12.15
CA ILE A 45 9.36 -1.50 -11.39
C ILE A 45 9.39 -3.03 -11.45
N THR A 46 9.65 -3.60 -12.62
CA THR A 46 9.81 -5.06 -12.77
C THR A 46 10.95 -5.58 -11.88
N LEU A 47 12.09 -4.91 -11.88
CA LEU A 47 13.23 -5.24 -11.02
C LEU A 47 12.87 -5.11 -9.53
N ALA A 48 12.04 -4.13 -9.16
CA ALA A 48 11.56 -3.96 -7.79
C ALA A 48 10.60 -5.10 -7.37
N ILE A 49 9.72 -5.56 -8.25
CA ILE A 49 8.85 -6.72 -8.02
C ILE A 49 9.70 -7.98 -7.80
N ILE A 50 10.69 -8.24 -8.67
CA ILE A 50 11.61 -9.37 -8.53
C ILE A 50 12.37 -9.29 -7.20
N GLN A 51 12.84 -8.10 -6.80
CA GLN A 51 13.50 -7.92 -5.51
C GLN A 51 12.64 -8.38 -4.34
N ALA A 52 11.36 -8.05 -4.35
CA ALA A 52 10.44 -8.42 -3.27
C ALA A 52 10.05 -9.90 -3.33
N LEU A 53 9.83 -10.47 -4.52
CA LEU A 53 9.59 -11.92 -4.69
C LEU A 53 10.74 -12.77 -4.17
N LEU A 54 11.97 -12.36 -4.45
CA LEU A 54 13.19 -13.04 -3.97
C LEU A 54 13.55 -12.67 -2.52
N VAL A 55 12.68 -11.93 -1.82
CA VAL A 55 12.80 -11.57 -0.40
C VAL A 55 14.09 -10.83 -0.04
N PHE A 56 14.68 -10.09 -0.99
CA PHE A 56 15.84 -9.24 -0.70
C PHE A 56 15.43 -7.95 0.01
N THR A 57 15.68 -7.86 1.31
CA THR A 57 15.49 -6.62 2.08
C THR A 57 16.56 -5.58 1.77
N SER A 58 17.79 -6.02 1.48
CA SER A 58 18.92 -5.17 1.12
C SER A 58 19.04 -4.95 -0.38
N ALA A 59 18.90 -3.70 -0.83
CA ALA A 59 19.12 -3.33 -2.23
C ALA A 59 20.56 -3.65 -2.70
N ALA A 60 21.56 -3.60 -1.80
CA ALA A 60 22.95 -3.93 -2.17
C ALA A 60 23.11 -5.42 -2.46
N GLN A 61 22.53 -6.28 -1.62
CA GLN A 61 22.54 -7.74 -1.83
C GLN A 61 21.77 -8.11 -3.10
N PHE A 62 20.58 -7.51 -3.27
CA PHE A 62 19.78 -7.74 -4.47
C PHE A 62 20.50 -7.33 -5.75
N LEU A 63 21.12 -6.16 -5.80
CA LEU A 63 21.84 -5.72 -7.01
C LEU A 63 23.10 -6.57 -7.30
N ARG A 64 23.74 -7.15 -6.29
CA ARG A 64 24.80 -8.16 -6.52
C ARG A 64 24.23 -9.43 -7.16
N HIS A 65 23.13 -9.94 -6.60
CA HIS A 65 22.40 -11.08 -7.17
C HIS A 65 21.92 -10.78 -8.60
N ALA A 66 21.33 -9.62 -8.83
CA ALA A 66 20.84 -9.21 -10.15
C ALA A 66 21.98 -9.13 -11.18
N ARG A 67 23.16 -8.62 -10.81
CA ARG A 67 24.33 -8.60 -11.71
C ARG A 67 24.84 -9.98 -12.06
N ALA A 68 24.70 -10.96 -11.17
CA ALA A 68 25.13 -12.33 -11.43
C ALA A 68 24.09 -13.12 -12.25
N HIS A 69 22.78 -12.87 -12.05
CA HIS A 69 21.74 -13.78 -12.54
C HIS A 69 20.71 -13.12 -13.47
N LEU A 70 20.56 -11.77 -13.46
CA LEU A 70 19.50 -11.07 -14.19
C LEU A 70 20.03 -10.23 -15.37
N ARG A 71 21.32 -10.22 -15.65
CA ARG A 71 21.92 -9.45 -16.76
C ARG A 71 21.33 -9.75 -18.14
N PRO A 72 20.94 -10.97 -18.48
CA PRO A 72 20.29 -11.23 -19.76
C PRO A 72 19.00 -10.44 -19.99
N TRP A 73 18.25 -10.14 -18.92
CA TRP A 73 16.99 -9.35 -18.98
C TRP A 73 17.19 -7.87 -18.65
N PHE A 74 18.22 -7.55 -17.84
CA PHE A 74 18.56 -6.17 -17.43
C PHE A 74 20.02 -5.87 -17.77
N PRO A 75 20.32 -5.49 -19.02
CA PRO A 75 21.68 -5.21 -19.47
C PRO A 75 22.37 -4.13 -18.64
N TYR A 76 21.59 -3.14 -18.15
CA TYR A 76 22.04 -2.10 -17.25
C TYR A 76 21.43 -2.22 -15.86
N LEU A 77 22.26 -2.27 -14.85
CA LEU A 77 21.86 -2.27 -13.44
C LEU A 77 22.54 -1.12 -12.70
N PRO A 78 21.78 -0.21 -12.08
CA PRO A 78 22.34 0.97 -11.43
C PRO A 78 23.10 0.60 -10.14
N GLN A 79 23.86 1.56 -9.60
CA GLN A 79 24.42 1.46 -8.27
C GLN A 79 23.30 1.60 -7.21
N ARG A 80 23.57 1.13 -5.96
CA ARG A 80 22.61 1.13 -4.86
C ARG A 80 21.96 2.49 -4.61
N SER A 81 22.75 3.57 -4.66
CA SER A 81 22.25 4.93 -4.44
C SER A 81 21.27 5.34 -5.53
N GLY A 82 21.63 5.13 -6.79
CA GLY A 82 20.79 5.41 -7.97
C GLY A 82 19.50 4.59 -7.96
N TYR A 83 19.60 3.29 -7.66
CA TYR A 83 18.43 2.42 -7.53
C TYR A 83 17.45 2.91 -6.46
N ASN A 84 17.93 3.16 -5.24
CA ASN A 84 17.10 3.63 -4.14
C ASN A 84 16.54 5.04 -4.38
N LYS A 85 17.31 5.96 -5.00
CA LYS A 85 16.82 7.29 -5.39
C LYS A 85 15.69 7.16 -6.41
N ARG A 86 15.90 6.37 -7.45
CA ARG A 86 14.90 6.16 -8.50
C ARG A 86 13.64 5.44 -8.00
N LEU A 87 13.76 4.47 -7.10
CA LEU A 87 12.60 3.73 -6.58
C LEU A 87 11.68 4.57 -5.68
N ARG A 88 12.12 5.70 -5.16
CA ARG A 88 11.27 6.63 -4.40
C ARG A 88 10.40 7.53 -5.29
N ASN A 89 10.86 7.82 -6.50
CA ASN A 89 10.15 8.73 -7.40
C ASN A 89 8.85 8.15 -7.99
N PRO A 90 8.75 6.87 -8.40
CA PRO A 90 7.58 6.34 -9.10
C PRO A 90 6.45 5.88 -8.17
N VAL A 91 6.27 6.51 -7.00
CA VAL A 91 5.16 6.19 -6.08
C VAL A 91 3.81 6.34 -6.77
N VAL A 92 3.61 7.43 -7.51
CA VAL A 92 2.36 7.69 -8.28
C VAL A 92 2.19 6.65 -9.40
N LEU A 93 3.24 6.35 -10.15
CA LEU A 93 3.22 5.27 -11.15
C LEU A 93 2.85 3.92 -10.51
N MET A 94 3.45 3.58 -9.38
CA MET A 94 3.11 2.34 -8.66
C MET A 94 1.64 2.29 -8.24
N GLN A 95 1.04 3.43 -7.88
CA GLN A 95 -0.39 3.53 -7.56
C GLN A 95 -1.26 3.25 -8.77
N HIS A 96 -0.94 3.84 -9.93
CA HIS A 96 -1.64 3.55 -11.19
C HIS A 96 -1.49 2.07 -11.58
N LEU A 97 -0.29 1.52 -11.47
CA LEU A 97 -0.05 0.10 -11.75
C LEU A 97 -0.80 -0.83 -10.80
N MET A 98 -1.01 -0.45 -9.54
CA MET A 98 -1.91 -1.20 -8.65
C MET A 98 -3.33 -1.27 -9.22
N ALA A 99 -3.87 -0.16 -9.74
CA ALA A 99 -5.18 -0.12 -10.36
C ALA A 99 -5.25 -0.97 -11.65
N VAL A 100 -4.18 -0.97 -12.45
CA VAL A 100 -4.07 -1.82 -13.64
C VAL A 100 -4.00 -3.29 -13.25
N PHE A 101 -3.07 -3.68 -12.39
CA PHE A 101 -2.78 -5.08 -12.07
C PHE A 101 -3.93 -5.78 -11.35
N ARG A 102 -4.69 -5.06 -10.48
CA ARG A 102 -5.86 -5.65 -9.83
C ARG A 102 -6.97 -5.99 -10.83
N ARG A 103 -7.14 -5.18 -11.91
CA ARG A 103 -8.13 -5.42 -12.97
C ARG A 103 -7.76 -6.62 -13.85
N ASP A 104 -6.47 -6.96 -13.93
CA ASP A 104 -6.00 -8.14 -14.66
C ASP A 104 -6.30 -9.45 -13.88
N CYS A 105 -6.78 -9.39 -12.63
CA CYS A 105 -7.11 -10.53 -11.80
C CYS A 105 -8.62 -10.82 -11.84
N GLU A 106 -9.02 -12.07 -12.10
CA GLU A 106 -10.42 -12.49 -12.12
C GLU A 106 -11.18 -12.13 -10.84
N THR A 107 -10.50 -12.30 -9.69
CA THR A 107 -11.06 -12.03 -8.35
C THR A 107 -11.25 -10.54 -8.03
N TYR A 108 -10.88 -9.65 -8.95
CA TYR A 108 -11.18 -8.21 -8.81
C TYR A 108 -12.68 -7.93 -8.72
N HIS A 109 -13.48 -8.79 -9.35
CA HIS A 109 -14.93 -8.63 -9.45
C HIS A 109 -15.73 -9.26 -8.31
N ASP A 110 -15.05 -9.74 -7.24
CA ASP A 110 -15.72 -10.31 -6.07
C ASP A 110 -16.64 -9.27 -5.39
N ASP A 111 -17.89 -9.67 -5.10
CA ASP A 111 -18.89 -8.82 -4.43
C ASP A 111 -18.57 -8.57 -2.94
N LEU A 112 -17.65 -9.33 -2.37
CA LEU A 112 -17.23 -9.22 -0.97
C LEU A 112 -15.80 -8.75 -0.88
N TRP A 113 -15.58 -7.67 -0.14
CA TRP A 113 -14.27 -7.21 0.25
C TRP A 113 -14.06 -7.32 1.76
N LEU A 114 -12.82 -7.43 2.16
CA LEU A 114 -12.37 -7.51 3.54
C LEU A 114 -11.54 -6.28 3.84
N VAL A 115 -11.76 -5.62 4.98
CA VAL A 115 -10.94 -4.51 5.45
C VAL A 115 -10.32 -4.82 6.80
N ASP A 116 -9.04 -4.54 6.94
CA ASP A 116 -8.30 -4.66 8.19
C ASP A 116 -7.09 -3.72 8.17
N SER A 117 -6.47 -3.57 9.33
CA SER A 117 -5.25 -2.79 9.48
C SER A 117 -4.15 -3.59 10.15
N THR A 118 -2.91 -3.32 9.75
CA THR A 118 -1.74 -3.99 10.33
C THR A 118 -0.62 -3.00 10.61
N PRO A 119 0.07 -3.10 11.76
CA PRO A 119 1.18 -2.23 12.08
C PRO A 119 2.39 -2.48 11.16
N VAL A 120 3.03 -1.38 10.75
CA VAL A 120 4.28 -1.34 9.98
C VAL A 120 5.34 -0.66 10.84
N GLU A 121 6.23 -1.46 11.41
CA GLU A 121 7.26 -0.98 12.32
C GLU A 121 8.33 -0.17 11.56
N CYS A 122 8.59 1.07 12.00
CA CYS A 122 9.62 1.96 11.46
C CYS A 122 10.80 2.15 12.43
N GLY A 123 10.60 1.91 13.72
CA GLY A 123 11.64 2.00 14.75
C GLY A 123 11.16 1.45 16.08
N ARG A 124 12.09 0.92 16.88
CA ARG A 124 11.75 0.28 18.16
C ARG A 124 11.85 1.22 19.36
N SER A 125 12.87 2.06 19.39
CA SER A 125 13.06 2.96 20.50
C SER A 125 12.31 4.28 20.30
N ARG A 126 11.83 4.86 21.40
CA ARG A 126 11.16 6.17 21.40
C ARG A 126 12.09 7.27 20.92
N GLU A 127 13.37 7.21 21.28
CA GLU A 127 14.36 8.20 20.85
C GLU A 127 14.67 8.09 19.36
N THR A 128 14.76 6.87 18.82
CA THR A 128 14.90 6.67 17.38
C THR A 128 13.68 7.21 16.61
N ALA A 129 12.47 6.96 17.12
CA ALA A 129 11.25 7.47 16.51
C ALA A 129 11.19 8.99 16.46
N LYS A 130 11.61 9.68 17.56
CA LYS A 130 11.65 11.16 17.65
C LYS A 130 12.66 11.81 16.71
N ARG A 131 13.82 11.17 16.50
CA ARG A 131 14.94 11.71 15.72
C ARG A 131 14.94 11.25 14.26
N SER A 132 13.98 10.40 13.86
CA SER A 132 13.90 9.91 12.49
C SER A 132 13.25 10.92 11.55
N ASP A 133 13.58 10.86 10.28
CA ASP A 133 12.90 11.63 9.21
C ASP A 133 11.39 11.28 9.08
N LEU A 134 10.91 10.30 9.85
CA LEU A 134 9.51 9.91 9.96
C LEU A 134 8.80 10.55 11.16
N ALA A 135 9.51 11.35 11.97
CA ALA A 135 8.92 12.05 13.09
C ALA A 135 7.77 12.96 12.61
N GLY A 136 6.63 12.91 13.32
CA GLY A 136 5.43 13.65 12.93
C GLY A 136 4.52 12.92 11.92
N TRP A 137 5.04 11.92 11.17
CA TRP A 137 4.24 11.04 10.33
C TRP A 137 4.03 9.65 10.96
N ALA A 138 5.12 9.00 11.39
CA ALA A 138 5.02 7.81 12.22
C ALA A 138 4.72 8.19 13.67
N SER A 139 3.76 7.53 14.28
CA SER A 139 3.43 7.70 15.69
C SER A 139 4.06 6.59 16.53
N TYR A 140 4.29 6.90 17.82
CA TYR A 140 4.79 5.91 18.79
C TYR A 140 3.62 5.39 19.61
N GLY A 141 3.33 4.10 19.50
CA GLY A 141 2.19 3.46 20.11
C GLY A 141 2.48 2.06 20.64
N TYR A 142 1.53 1.52 21.38
CA TYR A 142 1.56 0.14 21.89
C TYR A 142 0.80 -0.80 20.94
N CYS A 143 1.47 -1.82 20.47
CA CYS A 143 0.85 -2.88 19.67
C CYS A 143 0.43 -4.03 20.59
N ALA A 144 -0.87 -4.17 20.86
CA ALA A 144 -1.40 -5.21 21.73
C ALA A 144 -1.13 -6.63 21.19
N SER A 145 -1.20 -6.84 19.87
CA SER A 145 -0.94 -8.14 19.25
C SER A 145 0.52 -8.60 19.36
N ARG A 146 1.44 -7.69 19.75
CA ARG A 146 2.87 -7.95 19.92
C ARG A 146 3.37 -7.67 21.33
N SER A 147 2.49 -7.18 22.20
CA SER A 147 2.80 -6.80 23.58
C SER A 147 4.01 -5.87 23.70
N ARG A 148 4.19 -4.94 22.74
CA ARG A 148 5.31 -4.00 22.73
C ARG A 148 4.99 -2.62 22.17
N PHE A 149 5.77 -1.64 22.61
CA PHE A 149 5.77 -0.30 22.00
C PHE A 149 6.66 -0.28 20.74
N PHE A 150 6.27 0.51 19.76
CA PHE A 150 7.06 0.78 18.56
C PHE A 150 6.71 2.15 17.97
N GLY A 151 7.63 2.73 17.24
CA GLY A 151 7.36 3.87 16.36
C GLY A 151 7.05 3.35 14.95
N GLY A 152 5.89 3.69 14.42
CA GLY A 152 5.51 3.15 13.12
C GLY A 152 4.26 3.76 12.53
N LEU A 153 3.85 3.12 11.47
CA LEU A 153 2.67 3.41 10.70
C LEU A 153 1.69 2.24 10.80
N ARG A 154 0.49 2.47 10.35
CA ARG A 154 -0.54 1.47 10.18
C ARG A 154 -0.87 1.36 8.70
N LEU A 155 -0.73 0.16 8.15
CA LEU A 155 -1.21 -0.17 6.81
C LEU A 155 -2.67 -0.60 6.92
N HIS A 156 -3.56 0.17 6.34
CA HIS A 156 -4.96 -0.20 6.12
C HIS A 156 -5.05 -0.84 4.75
N LEU A 157 -5.74 -1.96 4.67
CA LEU A 157 -5.85 -2.75 3.45
C LEU A 157 -7.30 -3.18 3.22
N ILE A 158 -7.79 -2.94 2.02
CA ILE A 158 -9.00 -3.59 1.48
C ILE A 158 -8.53 -4.65 0.51
N CYS A 159 -9.01 -5.89 0.67
CA CYS A 159 -8.68 -6.99 -0.23
C CYS A 159 -9.90 -7.87 -0.52
N THR A 160 -9.83 -8.68 -1.57
CA THR A 160 -10.83 -9.71 -1.88
C THR A 160 -10.65 -10.94 -0.97
N PRO A 161 -11.59 -11.89 -0.93
CA PRO A 161 -11.42 -13.16 -0.24
C PRO A 161 -10.25 -14.00 -0.75
N SER A 162 -9.84 -13.85 -1.99
CA SER A 162 -8.61 -14.48 -2.52
C SER A 162 -7.33 -13.82 -2.01
N GLY A 163 -7.43 -12.64 -1.38
CA GLY A 163 -6.33 -11.85 -0.86
C GLY A 163 -5.78 -10.81 -1.82
N LEU A 164 -6.46 -10.54 -2.94
CA LEU A 164 -6.06 -9.52 -3.89
C LEU A 164 -6.19 -8.13 -3.26
N PRO A 165 -5.11 -7.33 -3.17
CA PRO A 165 -5.18 -5.95 -2.70
C PRO A 165 -6.03 -5.07 -3.63
N ILE A 166 -7.09 -4.46 -3.10
CA ILE A 166 -7.98 -3.54 -3.82
C ILE A 166 -7.57 -2.09 -3.55
N ALA A 167 -7.46 -1.72 -2.30
CA ALA A 167 -7.02 -0.39 -1.89
C ALA A 167 -6.17 -0.48 -0.62
N ALA A 168 -5.26 0.47 -0.45
CA ALA A 168 -4.44 0.55 0.75
C ALA A 168 -4.13 1.99 1.12
N ALA A 169 -3.95 2.25 2.43
CA ALA A 169 -3.53 3.52 2.97
C ALA A 169 -2.53 3.34 4.10
N LEU A 170 -1.62 4.30 4.26
CA LEU A 170 -0.70 4.38 5.39
C LEU A 170 -1.06 5.57 6.27
N THR A 171 -1.27 5.32 7.55
CA THR A 171 -1.51 6.36 8.56
C THR A 171 -0.49 6.23 9.70
N GLY A 172 -0.43 7.23 10.59
CA GLY A 172 0.20 7.04 11.89
C GLY A 172 -0.48 5.90 12.65
N ASP A 173 0.21 5.26 13.58
CA ASP A 173 -0.31 4.08 14.32
C ASP A 173 -1.64 4.33 15.04
N GLN A 174 -1.92 5.57 15.43
CA GLN A 174 -3.18 5.99 16.09
C GLN A 174 -4.25 6.51 15.12
N GLY A 175 -4.07 6.36 13.79
CA GLY A 175 -5.04 6.80 12.78
C GLY A 175 -6.38 6.06 12.93
N ASP A 176 -7.51 6.79 12.74
CA ASP A 176 -8.84 6.18 12.76
C ASP A 176 -9.00 5.24 11.56
N GLU A 177 -9.22 3.95 11.84
CA GLU A 177 -9.39 2.90 10.84
C GLU A 177 -10.59 3.14 9.91
N ARG A 178 -11.67 3.75 10.43
CA ARG A 178 -12.89 4.06 9.68
C ARG A 178 -12.65 5.21 8.70
N ALA A 179 -12.02 6.28 9.16
CA ALA A 179 -11.64 7.40 8.30
C ALA A 179 -10.66 6.97 7.20
N ALA A 180 -9.73 6.06 7.52
CA ALA A 180 -8.83 5.49 6.53
C ALA A 180 -9.59 4.63 5.49
N ALA A 181 -10.59 3.83 5.93
CA ALA A 181 -11.40 3.02 5.02
C ALA A 181 -12.21 3.89 4.05
N ILE A 182 -12.88 4.94 4.54
CA ILE A 182 -13.60 5.89 3.68
C ILE A 182 -12.64 6.56 2.70
N ALA A 183 -11.52 7.08 3.18
CA ALA A 183 -10.53 7.73 2.32
C ALA A 183 -9.98 6.79 1.22
N MET A 184 -9.87 5.49 1.48
CA MET A 184 -9.50 4.49 0.45
C MET A 184 -10.61 4.34 -0.59
N LEU A 185 -11.87 4.28 -0.17
CA LEU A 185 -13.03 4.15 -1.08
C LEU A 185 -13.24 5.40 -1.91
N ASP A 186 -13.11 6.59 -1.33
CA ASP A 186 -13.24 7.88 -2.02
C ASP A 186 -12.16 8.14 -3.07
N THR A 187 -11.05 7.41 -3.00
CA THR A 187 -9.94 7.59 -3.93
C THR A 187 -10.30 7.21 -5.36
N ASP A 188 -11.09 6.15 -5.53
CA ASP A 188 -11.53 5.64 -6.83
C ASP A 188 -12.96 5.06 -6.69
N PRO A 189 -14.00 5.91 -6.76
CA PRO A 189 -15.39 5.45 -6.66
C PRO A 189 -15.79 4.44 -7.75
N ALA A 190 -15.05 4.39 -8.87
CA ALA A 190 -15.31 3.42 -9.94
C ALA A 190 -14.81 2.01 -9.62
N MET A 191 -14.10 1.82 -8.50
CA MET A 191 -13.57 0.49 -8.15
C MET A 191 -14.62 -0.43 -7.53
N TYR A 192 -15.67 0.11 -6.90
CA TYR A 192 -16.75 -0.68 -6.29
C TYR A 192 -18.07 -0.53 -7.05
N ARG A 193 -18.96 -1.48 -6.83
CA ARG A 193 -20.27 -1.54 -7.50
C ARG A 193 -21.39 -1.30 -6.50
N PRO A 194 -22.56 -0.84 -6.94
CA PRO A 194 -23.75 -0.84 -6.11
C PRO A 194 -24.01 -2.25 -5.54
N GLY A 195 -24.23 -2.33 -4.21
CA GLY A 195 -24.41 -3.62 -3.52
C GLY A 195 -23.11 -4.31 -3.08
N GLN A 196 -21.95 -3.68 -3.30
CA GLN A 196 -20.67 -4.15 -2.78
C GLN A 196 -20.74 -4.41 -1.26
N LYS A 197 -20.20 -5.53 -0.81
CA LYS A 197 -20.17 -5.90 0.59
C LYS A 197 -18.77 -5.65 1.15
N LEU A 198 -18.68 -4.94 2.26
CA LEU A 198 -17.41 -4.72 2.98
C LEU A 198 -17.47 -5.39 4.34
N LYS A 199 -16.65 -6.43 4.53
CA LYS A 199 -16.50 -7.07 5.84
C LYS A 199 -15.40 -6.40 6.64
N ALA A 200 -15.73 -5.97 7.86
CA ALA A 200 -14.81 -5.36 8.81
C ALA A 200 -14.84 -6.06 10.18
N ASP A 201 -13.81 -5.83 11.02
CA ASP A 201 -13.80 -6.29 12.40
C ASP A 201 -14.65 -5.36 13.30
N LYS A 202 -14.73 -5.71 14.58
CA LYS A 202 -15.52 -4.98 15.61
C LYS A 202 -15.06 -3.53 15.79
N GLY A 203 -13.78 -3.23 15.54
CA GLY A 203 -13.20 -1.88 15.62
C GLY A 203 -13.88 -0.87 14.68
N TYR A 204 -14.40 -1.33 13.55
CA TYR A 204 -15.09 -0.48 12.56
C TYR A 204 -16.54 -0.12 12.92
N ARG A 205 -16.93 -0.32 14.17
CA ARG A 205 -18.30 -0.02 14.61
C ARG A 205 -18.52 1.48 14.77
N SER A 206 -19.35 2.06 13.90
CA SER A 206 -19.86 3.45 14.00
C SER A 206 -21.13 3.56 13.17
N ALA A 207 -22.15 4.25 13.70
CA ALA A 207 -23.38 4.51 12.96
C ALA A 207 -23.10 5.48 11.79
N ALA A 208 -22.24 6.47 12.00
CA ALA A 208 -21.82 7.40 10.95
C ALA A 208 -21.09 6.70 9.82
N PHE A 209 -20.13 5.81 10.15
CA PHE A 209 -19.40 5.01 9.16
C PHE A 209 -20.33 4.10 8.36
N GLU A 210 -21.30 3.43 9.03
CA GLU A 210 -22.28 2.57 8.37
C GLU A 210 -23.21 3.39 7.44
N ALA A 211 -23.63 4.60 7.86
CA ALA A 211 -24.43 5.48 7.04
C ALA A 211 -23.67 5.99 5.80
N GLU A 212 -22.40 6.36 5.95
CA GLU A 212 -21.55 6.84 4.85
C GLU A 212 -21.29 5.74 3.81
N LEU A 213 -21.02 4.51 4.23
CA LEU A 213 -20.91 3.37 3.33
C LEU A 213 -22.22 3.10 2.58
N ASN A 214 -23.36 3.13 3.30
CA ASN A 214 -24.67 2.93 2.68
C ASN A 214 -24.98 4.01 1.64
N ALA A 215 -24.60 5.27 1.88
CA ALA A 215 -24.74 6.35 0.90
C ALA A 215 -23.91 6.10 -0.37
N GLN A 216 -22.80 5.35 -0.27
CA GLN A 216 -21.97 4.90 -1.39
C GLN A 216 -22.47 3.58 -2.01
N GLY A 217 -23.61 3.01 -1.54
CA GLY A 217 -24.13 1.72 -1.99
C GLY A 217 -23.36 0.51 -1.47
N ILE A 218 -22.54 0.68 -0.43
CA ILE A 218 -21.71 -0.38 0.15
C ILE A 218 -22.36 -0.89 1.44
N THR A 219 -22.57 -2.20 1.54
CA THR A 219 -23.14 -2.84 2.74
C THR A 219 -22.05 -3.28 3.69
N LEU A 220 -22.04 -2.75 4.91
CA LEU A 220 -21.10 -3.15 5.97
C LEU A 220 -21.52 -4.47 6.64
N ILE A 221 -20.65 -5.47 6.59
CA ILE A 221 -20.80 -6.74 7.28
C ILE A 221 -19.82 -6.79 8.44
N ARG A 222 -20.34 -6.84 9.68
CA ARG A 222 -19.53 -6.89 10.90
C ARG A 222 -20.12 -7.83 11.95
N PRO A 223 -19.31 -8.38 12.87
CA PRO A 223 -19.79 -9.21 13.96
C PRO A 223 -20.74 -8.46 14.90
N THR A 224 -21.73 -9.15 15.43
CA THR A 224 -22.66 -8.62 16.45
C THR A 224 -21.95 -8.48 17.79
N ARG A 225 -22.36 -7.52 18.62
CA ARG A 225 -21.86 -7.34 19.99
C ARG A 225 -22.27 -8.54 20.87
N LYS A 226 -21.39 -8.93 21.80
CA LYS A 226 -21.69 -9.92 22.85
C LYS A 226 -22.96 -9.47 23.59
N GLY A 227 -23.98 -10.35 23.75
CA GLY A 227 -25.25 -10.06 24.41
C GLY A 227 -26.35 -9.45 23.52
N LYS A 228 -26.15 -9.20 22.21
CA LYS A 228 -27.23 -8.83 21.28
C LYS A 228 -27.60 -9.98 20.35
N LYS A 229 -28.87 -9.96 19.85
CA LYS A 229 -29.35 -10.94 18.86
C LYS A 229 -28.37 -11.07 17.71
N GLN A 230 -27.96 -12.30 17.42
CA GLN A 230 -26.97 -12.57 16.37
C GLN A 230 -27.54 -12.17 15.00
N ARG A 231 -26.75 -11.44 14.22
CA ARG A 231 -27.10 -11.18 12.81
C ARG A 231 -26.96 -12.49 12.01
N PRO A 232 -27.83 -12.74 11.03
CA PRO A 232 -27.69 -13.88 10.13
C PRO A 232 -26.31 -13.94 9.50
N GLY A 233 -25.76 -15.14 9.29
CA GLY A 233 -24.49 -15.30 8.58
C GLY A 233 -23.22 -15.31 9.44
N ARG A 234 -23.28 -15.28 10.78
CA ARG A 234 -22.07 -15.28 11.64
C ARG A 234 -21.10 -16.43 11.34
N ARG A 235 -21.61 -17.64 11.07
CA ARG A 235 -20.78 -18.81 10.74
C ARG A 235 -19.96 -18.61 9.47
N PHE A 236 -20.46 -17.82 8.50
CA PHE A 236 -19.77 -17.48 7.27
C PHE A 236 -18.72 -16.38 7.47
N LEU A 237 -18.74 -15.62 8.58
CA LEU A 237 -17.82 -14.51 8.80
C LEU A 237 -16.46 -14.93 9.38
N GLN A 238 -16.39 -16.08 10.05
CA GLN A 238 -15.18 -16.54 10.71
C GLN A 238 -14.04 -16.89 9.72
N PRO A 239 -14.28 -17.64 8.64
CA PRO A 239 -13.24 -17.93 7.64
C PRO A 239 -12.62 -16.69 7.03
N PHE A 240 -13.41 -15.64 6.78
CA PHE A 240 -12.92 -14.41 6.17
C PHE A 240 -11.97 -13.60 7.07
N ARG A 241 -12.08 -13.73 8.38
CA ARG A 241 -11.12 -13.15 9.32
C ARG A 241 -9.75 -13.80 9.16
N GLN A 242 -9.71 -15.13 9.09
CA GLN A 242 -8.46 -15.87 8.87
C GLN A 242 -7.81 -15.52 7.53
N ILE A 243 -8.61 -15.22 6.51
CA ILE A 243 -8.10 -14.82 5.20
C ILE A 243 -7.32 -13.51 5.29
N ILE A 244 -7.91 -12.44 5.84
CA ILE A 244 -7.23 -11.14 5.90
C ILE A 244 -6.03 -11.16 6.86
N GLU A 245 -6.12 -11.92 7.95
CA GLU A 245 -4.97 -12.19 8.83
C GLU A 245 -3.85 -12.91 8.06
N SER A 246 -4.18 -13.88 7.21
CA SER A 246 -3.22 -14.58 6.34
C SER A 246 -2.61 -13.66 5.29
N VAL A 247 -3.37 -12.73 4.69
CA VAL A 247 -2.83 -11.71 3.76
C VAL A 247 -1.83 -10.81 4.49
N ASN A 248 -2.20 -10.31 5.66
CA ASN A 248 -1.30 -9.51 6.50
C ASN A 248 -0.04 -10.30 6.89
N GLN A 249 -0.17 -11.59 7.18
CA GLN A 249 0.96 -12.47 7.48
C GLN A 249 1.85 -12.69 6.24
N THR A 250 1.27 -12.85 5.05
CA THR A 250 2.05 -12.94 3.80
C THR A 250 2.87 -11.68 3.57
N LEU A 251 2.28 -10.50 3.73
CA LEU A 251 2.99 -9.22 3.61
C LEU A 251 4.14 -9.10 4.64
N LYS A 252 3.93 -9.53 5.88
CA LYS A 252 4.92 -9.41 6.96
C LYS A 252 6.02 -10.45 6.89
N ALA A 253 5.65 -11.72 6.76
CA ALA A 253 6.60 -12.83 6.87
C ALA A 253 7.21 -13.23 5.53
N GLN A 254 6.42 -13.17 4.44
CA GLN A 254 6.90 -13.59 3.13
C GLN A 254 7.48 -12.44 2.30
N LEU A 255 6.94 -11.22 2.46
CA LEU A 255 7.41 -10.03 1.74
C LEU A 255 8.18 -9.06 2.64
N ASP A 256 8.50 -9.44 3.89
CA ASP A 256 9.29 -8.64 4.83
C ASP A 256 8.79 -7.19 4.97
N LEU A 257 7.47 -6.99 5.11
CA LEU A 257 6.87 -5.66 5.22
C LEU A 257 7.49 -4.83 6.34
N GLU A 258 7.88 -5.46 7.44
CA GLU A 258 8.48 -4.81 8.61
C GLU A 258 9.95 -4.46 8.42
N ARG A 259 10.62 -5.08 7.45
CA ARG A 259 12.00 -4.78 7.05
C ARG A 259 12.05 -3.97 5.76
N HIS A 260 11.10 -3.04 5.60
CA HIS A 260 10.99 -2.22 4.38
C HIS A 260 12.23 -1.34 4.11
N GLY A 261 13.03 -0.99 5.12
CA GLY A 261 14.27 -0.21 4.96
C GLY A 261 14.06 1.24 4.52
N GLY A 262 12.84 1.75 4.49
CA GLY A 262 12.53 3.14 4.21
C GLY A 262 12.85 4.01 5.44
N ARG A 263 13.57 5.12 5.23
CA ARG A 263 13.91 6.09 6.29
C ARG A 263 13.12 7.38 6.17
N LYS A 264 12.57 7.68 5.00
CA LYS A 264 11.71 8.83 4.69
C LYS A 264 10.34 8.35 4.29
N ALA A 265 9.32 9.22 4.39
CA ALA A 265 7.93 8.91 4.06
C ALA A 265 7.78 8.30 2.67
N GLU A 266 8.33 8.94 1.63
CA GLU A 266 8.25 8.47 0.25
C GLU A 266 8.96 7.10 0.09
N GLY A 267 10.05 6.89 0.83
CA GLY A 267 10.78 5.63 0.84
C GLY A 267 9.98 4.49 1.46
N VAL A 268 9.23 4.76 2.53
CA VAL A 268 8.33 3.76 3.15
C VAL A 268 7.16 3.47 2.20
N CYS A 269 6.51 4.51 1.65
CA CYS A 269 5.43 4.35 0.67
C CYS A 269 5.87 3.49 -0.52
N ALA A 270 7.00 3.81 -1.14
CA ALA A 270 7.53 3.06 -2.27
C ALA A 270 7.78 1.58 -1.92
N ARG A 271 8.29 1.31 -0.72
CA ARG A 271 8.55 -0.06 -0.27
C ARG A 271 7.29 -0.84 0.09
N VAL A 272 6.28 -0.18 0.64
CA VAL A 272 4.96 -0.80 0.88
C VAL A 272 4.27 -1.11 -0.45
N LEU A 273 4.23 -0.14 -1.37
CA LEU A 273 3.68 -0.33 -2.72
C LEU A 273 4.38 -1.43 -3.50
N GLN A 274 5.71 -1.50 -3.43
CA GLN A 274 6.49 -2.58 -4.01
C GLN A 274 5.96 -3.95 -3.56
N ARG A 275 5.66 -4.13 -2.29
CA ARG A 275 5.16 -5.39 -1.73
C ARG A 275 3.73 -5.70 -2.14
N LEU A 276 2.88 -4.68 -2.18
CA LEU A 276 1.50 -4.82 -2.65
C LEU A 276 1.45 -5.17 -4.14
N LEU A 277 2.23 -4.49 -4.99
CA LEU A 277 2.38 -4.82 -6.41
C LEU A 277 2.89 -6.26 -6.59
N THR A 278 3.86 -6.66 -5.78
CA THR A 278 4.42 -8.01 -5.80
C THR A 278 3.37 -9.06 -5.45
N LEU A 279 2.58 -8.82 -4.39
CA LEU A 279 1.50 -9.73 -3.99
C LEU A 279 0.44 -9.82 -5.09
N THR A 280 0.01 -8.69 -5.65
CA THR A 280 -0.95 -8.63 -6.76
C THR A 280 -0.44 -9.38 -7.99
N THR A 281 0.84 -9.21 -8.30
CA THR A 281 1.51 -9.91 -9.42
C THR A 281 1.54 -11.42 -9.20
N ALA A 282 1.85 -11.87 -7.99
CA ALA A 282 1.88 -13.30 -7.65
C ALA A 282 0.47 -13.91 -7.72
N ILE A 283 -0.55 -13.22 -7.21
CA ILE A 283 -1.95 -13.67 -7.27
C ILE A 283 -2.40 -13.86 -8.72
N TRP A 284 -2.12 -12.87 -9.57
CA TRP A 284 -2.42 -12.96 -10.98
C TRP A 284 -1.71 -14.15 -11.65
N HIS A 285 -0.40 -14.28 -11.45
CA HIS A 285 0.39 -15.33 -12.08
C HIS A 285 -0.02 -16.73 -11.60
N ASN A 286 -0.25 -16.90 -10.31
CA ASN A 286 -0.71 -18.18 -9.75
C ASN A 286 -2.12 -18.55 -10.28
N GLY A 287 -3.00 -17.56 -10.48
CA GLY A 287 -4.32 -17.78 -11.09
C GLY A 287 -4.20 -18.21 -12.55
N THR A 288 -3.40 -17.51 -13.35
CA THR A 288 -3.24 -17.81 -14.79
C THR A 288 -2.48 -19.10 -15.06
N THR A 289 -1.60 -19.51 -14.16
CA THR A 289 -0.81 -20.76 -14.31
C THR A 289 -1.36 -21.94 -13.51
N SER A 290 -2.56 -21.78 -12.91
CA SER A 290 -3.24 -22.80 -12.12
C SER A 290 -2.33 -23.45 -11.07
N GLN A 291 -1.51 -22.63 -10.39
CA GLN A 291 -0.63 -23.12 -9.33
C GLN A 291 -1.44 -23.72 -8.17
N PRO A 292 -1.01 -24.84 -7.58
CA PRO A 292 -1.72 -25.44 -6.46
C PRO A 292 -1.70 -24.54 -5.23
N GLY A 293 -2.83 -24.50 -4.50
CA GLY A 293 -2.98 -23.73 -3.26
C GLY A 293 -3.59 -22.34 -3.46
N PRO A 294 -3.71 -21.55 -2.38
CA PRO A 294 -4.24 -20.20 -2.45
C PRO A 294 -3.42 -19.30 -3.37
N ALA A 295 -4.09 -18.52 -4.23
CA ALA A 295 -3.45 -17.66 -5.22
C ALA A 295 -2.39 -16.69 -4.64
N ARG A 296 -2.52 -16.33 -3.35
CA ARG A 296 -1.56 -15.46 -2.62
C ARG A 296 -0.29 -16.16 -2.13
N HIS A 297 -0.10 -17.45 -2.39
CA HIS A 297 1.11 -18.17 -1.99
C HIS A 297 2.31 -17.73 -2.83
N LEU A 298 3.46 -17.50 -2.16
CA LEU A 298 4.71 -17.11 -2.80
C LEU A 298 5.73 -18.27 -2.90
N THR A 299 5.36 -19.44 -2.41
CA THR A 299 6.22 -20.66 -2.45
C THR A 299 6.79 -20.98 -3.83
N PRO A 300 6.07 -20.78 -4.96
CA PRO A 300 6.63 -21.02 -6.28
C PRO A 300 7.87 -20.20 -6.61
N TYR A 301 8.10 -19.10 -5.87
CA TYR A 301 9.20 -18.15 -6.08
C TYR A 301 10.31 -18.27 -5.03
N ASP A 302 10.19 -19.19 -4.05
CA ASP A 302 11.19 -19.40 -3.01
C ASP A 302 12.46 -20.07 -3.61
N HIS A 303 13.57 -19.34 -3.55
CA HIS A 303 14.87 -19.82 -4.07
C HIS A 303 15.92 -20.11 -3.00
N GLN A 304 15.63 -19.81 -1.73
CA GLN A 304 16.58 -20.02 -0.62
C GLN A 304 15.88 -20.56 0.62
N PRO A 305 16.51 -21.51 1.35
CA PRO A 305 16.03 -21.90 2.67
C PRO A 305 16.11 -20.69 3.61
N ARG A 306 14.97 -20.33 4.21
CA ARG A 306 14.88 -19.23 5.16
C ARG A 306 15.64 -19.61 6.42
N SER A 307 16.71 -18.90 6.74
CA SER A 307 17.32 -18.93 8.06
C SER A 307 16.34 -18.33 9.07
N THR A 308 15.86 -19.12 10.00
CA THR A 308 15.01 -18.72 11.13
C THR A 308 15.79 -17.75 12.03
N PRO A 309 15.30 -16.55 12.35
CA PRO A 309 16.01 -15.70 13.30
C PRO A 309 15.84 -16.25 14.71
N LEU A 310 16.95 -16.52 15.38
CA LEU A 310 17.01 -16.80 16.81
C LEU A 310 16.40 -15.62 17.61
N GLY A 311 15.42 -15.95 18.44
CA GLY A 311 14.77 -15.00 19.34
C GLY A 311 15.75 -14.55 20.43
N THR A 312 15.92 -13.23 20.57
CA THR A 312 16.53 -12.61 21.76
C THR A 312 15.44 -12.01 22.64
N THR A 313 15.24 -12.63 23.78
CA THR A 313 14.46 -12.11 24.91
C THR A 313 15.29 -11.09 25.69
N HIS A 314 14.71 -9.94 26.02
CA HIS A 314 15.19 -9.08 27.13
C HIS A 314 14.02 -8.40 27.86
N PRO A 315 14.13 -8.20 29.17
CA PRO A 315 13.00 -7.85 30.05
C PRO A 315 12.83 -6.35 30.33
N GLY A 316 11.60 -5.99 30.56
CA GLY A 316 10.97 -5.04 31.43
C GLY A 316 11.51 -3.64 31.72
N SER A 317 10.65 -2.63 31.49
CA SER A 317 10.49 -1.48 32.39
C SER A 317 9.18 -0.72 32.16
N ARG A 318 8.64 -0.16 33.26
CA ARG A 318 7.32 0.45 33.46
C ARG A 318 7.19 1.87 32.85
N PRO A 319 5.93 2.38 32.71
CA PRO A 319 5.64 3.62 31.98
C PRO A 319 5.59 4.89 32.82
N PRO A 320 5.56 6.05 32.21
CA PRO A 320 4.58 7.05 32.62
C PRO A 320 3.86 7.82 31.50
N ALA A 321 2.58 8.10 31.79
CA ALA A 321 1.81 9.33 31.70
C ALA A 321 1.71 10.15 30.39
N ARG A 322 0.43 10.29 29.96
CA ARG A 322 -0.31 11.40 29.31
C ARG A 322 0.45 12.27 28.32
N ALA A 323 -0.03 12.26 27.08
CA ALA A 323 0.31 13.25 26.07
C ALA A 323 -0.96 13.83 25.42
N ALA A 324 -0.88 15.14 25.20
CA ALA A 324 -1.91 16.01 24.65
C ALA A 324 -2.28 15.65 23.20
N THR A 325 -3.56 15.82 22.90
CA THR A 325 -4.16 15.66 21.57
C THR A 325 -3.73 16.83 20.69
N THR A 326 -2.80 16.61 19.79
CA THR A 326 -2.49 17.52 18.68
C THR A 326 -3.14 16.93 17.42
N LEU A 327 -4.02 17.71 16.80
CA LEU A 327 -4.62 17.39 15.49
C LEU A 327 -3.50 17.27 14.45
N LEU A 328 -3.14 16.05 14.12
CA LEU A 328 -2.11 15.74 13.13
C LEU A 328 -2.75 15.71 11.74
N ARG A 329 -2.25 16.55 10.83
CA ARG A 329 -2.59 16.49 9.40
C ARG A 329 -2.38 15.07 8.89
N MET A 330 -3.48 14.43 8.47
CA MET A 330 -3.44 13.12 7.83
C MET A 330 -2.68 13.23 6.50
N ALA A 331 -1.43 12.81 6.46
CA ALA A 331 -0.76 12.48 5.22
C ALA A 331 -1.22 11.07 4.81
N VAL A 332 -2.38 10.99 4.16
CA VAL A 332 -2.84 9.75 3.54
C VAL A 332 -2.05 9.56 2.26
N CYS A 333 -1.09 8.65 2.26
CA CYS A 333 -0.56 8.10 1.01
C CYS A 333 -1.68 7.26 0.39
N ARG A 334 -2.53 7.89 -0.45
CA ARG A 334 -3.65 7.22 -1.12
C ARG A 334 -3.09 6.27 -2.17
N LEU A 335 -3.25 4.99 -1.93
CA LEU A 335 -2.77 3.93 -2.80
C LEU A 335 -3.92 3.49 -3.73
N GLY A 336 -4.03 4.12 -4.89
CA GLY A 336 -4.89 3.62 -5.97
C GLY A 336 -6.12 4.47 -6.31
N GLY A 337 -5.93 5.69 -6.77
CA GLY A 337 -6.97 6.48 -7.43
C GLY A 337 -6.38 7.43 -8.44
N VAL A 338 -6.99 7.48 -9.59
CA VAL A 338 -6.73 8.49 -10.61
C VAL A 338 -7.16 9.84 -10.04
N ALA A 339 -6.21 10.77 -9.86
CA ALA A 339 -6.55 12.15 -9.54
C ALA A 339 -7.28 12.75 -10.75
N THR A 340 -8.62 12.82 -10.68
CA THR A 340 -9.36 13.69 -11.59
C THR A 340 -9.02 15.11 -11.21
N HIS A 341 -8.44 15.87 -12.14
CA HIS A 341 -8.26 17.31 -12.05
C HIS A 341 -9.60 17.97 -11.67
N ARG A 342 -9.73 18.38 -10.42
CA ARG A 342 -10.74 19.37 -10.05
C ARG A 342 -10.25 20.71 -10.57
N THR A 343 -10.85 21.19 -11.66
CA THR A 343 -10.78 22.59 -12.08
C THR A 343 -11.22 23.46 -10.92
N SER A 344 -10.36 24.38 -10.53
CA SER A 344 -10.66 25.40 -9.51
C SER A 344 -11.89 26.21 -9.93
N PRO A 345 -12.84 26.50 -9.00
CA PRO A 345 -13.94 27.42 -9.28
C PRO A 345 -13.38 28.82 -9.47
N GLY A 346 -13.81 29.46 -10.57
CA GLY A 346 -13.38 30.76 -11.02
C GLY A 346 -13.45 31.86 -9.97
N THR A 347 -12.43 32.66 -9.97
CA THR A 347 -12.35 33.96 -9.29
C THR A 347 -13.51 34.84 -9.72
N LYS A 348 -14.38 35.24 -8.79
CA LYS A 348 -15.39 36.27 -9.02
C LYS A 348 -14.71 37.58 -9.43
N PRO A 349 -15.22 38.30 -10.46
CA PRO A 349 -14.67 39.60 -10.78
C PRO A 349 -15.08 40.60 -9.69
N ARG A 350 -14.12 41.45 -9.32
CA ARG A 350 -14.28 42.60 -8.43
C ARG A 350 -15.24 43.62 -9.10
N PRO A 351 -16.17 44.29 -8.40
CA PRO A 351 -16.98 45.33 -8.97
C PRO A 351 -16.11 46.56 -9.25
N ALA A 352 -16.32 47.17 -10.42
CA ALA A 352 -15.70 48.41 -10.86
C ALA A 352 -16.06 49.58 -9.95
N ALA A 353 -15.10 50.40 -9.61
CA ALA A 353 -15.28 51.65 -8.89
C ALA A 353 -16.03 52.66 -9.79
N SER A 354 -17.11 53.19 -9.22
CA SER A 354 -17.89 54.29 -9.77
C SER A 354 -17.02 55.58 -9.76
N THR A 355 -16.76 56.14 -10.92
CA THR A 355 -16.22 57.50 -11.05
C THR A 355 -17.39 58.49 -11.10
N ASP A 356 -17.48 59.37 -10.08
CA ASP A 356 -18.39 60.50 -9.99
C ASP A 356 -17.89 61.62 -10.92
N PRO A 357 -18.72 62.18 -11.81
CA PRO A 357 -18.33 63.32 -12.66
C PRO A 357 -18.83 64.63 -12.06
N ARG A 358 -18.04 65.33 -11.26
CA ARG A 358 -18.23 66.77 -10.98
C ARG A 358 -16.88 67.46 -10.95
N GLY A 359 -16.56 68.11 -12.06
CA GLY A 359 -15.52 69.14 -12.13
C GLY A 359 -16.05 70.51 -11.78
N PRO A 360 -15.23 71.41 -11.25
CA PRO A 360 -15.56 72.78 -11.03
C PRO A 360 -15.29 73.67 -12.23
N LEU A 361 -15.99 74.74 -12.23
CA LEU A 361 -15.81 75.94 -13.04
C LEU A 361 -14.36 76.38 -13.23
#